data_5054ef9895c45c360d054eff81db790c
#
_entry.id   5054ef9895c45c360d054eff81db790c
#
_cell.length_a   1.000
_cell.length_b   1.000
_cell.length_c   1.000
_cell.angle_alpha   90.00
_cell.angle_beta   90.00
_cell.angle_gamma   90.00
#
_symmetry.space_group_name_H-M   'P 1'
#
loop_
_entity.id
_entity.type
_entity.pdbx_description
1 polymer ?
#
loop_
_entity_poly.entity_id
_entity_poly.type
_entity_poly.pdbx_seq_one_letter_code
_entity_poly.pdbx_strand_id
1 'polypeptide(L)'
;MKRLFTSLVAAVALLLCACGGQAQESPWQTAYRETGQYLLSQPAPTTGSIGGEWAVIGLRRAGLLTDEMARSYKAAAEDYVRQAGSPRLHRAKSTDTSRTILGLTAAGYDATAVAGIDLTA
;
A
#
# COMPACT_ATOMS: atom_id res chain seq x y z
N MET A 1 22.89 51.02 -15.99
CA MET A 1 22.80 49.64 -16.56
C MET A 1 22.66 48.57 -15.49
N LYS A 2 23.46 48.55 -14.41
CA LYS A 2 23.36 47.50 -13.36
C LYS A 2 21.99 47.42 -12.66
N ARG A 3 21.33 48.56 -12.39
CA ARG A 3 20.01 48.57 -11.70
C ARG A 3 18.85 48.09 -12.58
N LEU A 4 18.92 48.29 -13.88
CA LEU A 4 17.94 47.77 -14.84
C LEU A 4 18.03 46.23 -14.98
N PHE A 5 19.24 45.68 -14.94
CA PHE A 5 19.48 44.24 -15.03
C PHE A 5 18.98 43.53 -13.76
N THR A 6 19.20 44.08 -12.57
CA THR A 6 18.69 43.52 -11.32
C THR A 6 17.15 43.55 -11.25
N SER A 7 16.51 44.57 -11.76
CA SER A 7 15.04 44.63 -11.81
C SER A 7 14.45 43.64 -12.80
N LEU A 8 15.09 43.40 -13.93
CA LEU A 8 14.67 42.44 -14.93
C LEU A 8 14.78 40.99 -14.42
N VAL A 9 15.89 40.67 -13.74
CA VAL A 9 16.10 39.35 -13.14
C VAL A 9 15.10 39.05 -12.02
N ALA A 10 14.80 40.04 -11.19
CA ALA A 10 13.78 39.91 -10.14
C ALA A 10 12.36 39.72 -10.72
N ALA A 11 12.01 40.41 -11.81
CA ALA A 11 10.72 40.21 -12.49
C ALA A 11 10.58 38.84 -13.15
N VAL A 12 11.64 38.32 -13.76
CA VAL A 12 11.67 36.99 -14.35
C VAL A 12 11.57 35.91 -13.26
N ALA A 13 12.24 36.05 -12.12
CA ALA A 13 12.16 35.12 -10.99
C ALA A 13 10.75 35.08 -10.39
N LEU A 14 10.06 36.22 -10.27
CA LEU A 14 8.67 36.33 -9.82
C LEU A 14 7.68 35.65 -10.81
N LEU A 15 7.92 35.79 -12.11
CA LEU A 15 7.10 35.14 -13.14
C LEU A 15 7.28 33.61 -13.15
N LEU A 16 8.47 33.10 -12.88
CA LEU A 16 8.75 31.67 -12.77
C LEU A 16 8.12 31.04 -11.51
N CYS A 17 8.03 31.80 -10.41
CA CYS A 17 7.31 31.35 -9.20
C CYS A 17 5.78 31.31 -9.39
N ALA A 18 5.21 32.16 -10.25
CA ALA A 18 3.78 32.19 -10.53
C ALA A 18 3.29 31.02 -11.41
N CYS A 19 4.19 30.34 -12.13
CA CYS A 19 3.87 29.16 -12.94
C CYS A 19 3.86 27.83 -12.16
N GLY A 20 4.13 27.86 -10.86
CA GLY A 20 3.95 26.74 -9.95
C GLY A 20 2.48 26.57 -9.55
N GLY A 21 1.56 26.53 -10.51
CA GLY A 21 0.17 26.15 -10.27
C GLY A 21 0.18 24.74 -9.68
N GLN A 22 -0.22 24.59 -8.42
CA GLN A 22 -0.48 23.27 -7.85
C GLN A 22 -1.50 22.61 -8.77
N ALA A 23 -1.11 21.52 -9.40
CA ALA A 23 -2.04 20.74 -10.21
C ALA A 23 -3.21 20.38 -9.30
N GLN A 24 -4.39 20.92 -9.60
CA GLN A 24 -5.59 20.64 -8.81
C GLN A 24 -5.83 19.14 -8.83
N GLU A 25 -5.87 18.54 -7.65
CA GLU A 25 -6.11 17.11 -7.50
C GLU A 25 -7.44 16.74 -8.19
N SER A 26 -7.40 15.73 -9.03
CA SER A 26 -8.63 15.28 -9.69
C SER A 26 -9.58 14.62 -8.67
N PRO A 27 -10.91 14.58 -8.92
CA PRO A 27 -11.85 13.97 -7.99
C PRO A 27 -11.52 12.53 -7.62
N TRP A 28 -10.95 11.75 -8.55
CA TRP A 28 -10.56 10.37 -8.26
C TRP A 28 -9.31 10.27 -7.36
N GLN A 29 -8.36 11.22 -7.47
CA GLN A 29 -7.19 11.27 -6.60
C GLN A 29 -7.60 11.62 -5.17
N THR A 30 -8.53 12.55 -5.02
CA THR A 30 -9.13 12.89 -3.71
C THR A 30 -9.82 11.67 -3.10
N ALA A 31 -10.70 10.99 -3.84
CA ALA A 31 -11.39 9.79 -3.37
C ALA A 31 -10.43 8.66 -3.01
N TYR A 32 -9.36 8.48 -3.80
CA TYR A 32 -8.33 7.48 -3.54
C TYR A 32 -7.58 7.75 -2.24
N ARG A 33 -7.18 9.00 -2.00
CA ARG A 33 -6.52 9.42 -0.76
C ARG A 33 -7.44 9.25 0.44
N GLU A 34 -8.69 9.70 0.35
CA GLU A 34 -9.69 9.58 1.43
C GLU A 34 -9.95 8.11 1.79
N THR A 35 -10.07 7.23 0.79
CA THR A 35 -10.17 5.78 1.00
C THR A 35 -8.95 5.22 1.70
N GLY A 36 -7.75 5.65 1.32
CA GLY A 36 -6.51 5.26 1.99
C GLY A 36 -6.48 5.70 3.46
N GLN A 37 -6.88 6.94 3.76
CA GLN A 37 -6.98 7.44 5.13
C GLN A 37 -8.03 6.68 5.95
N TYR A 38 -9.17 6.34 5.35
CA TYR A 38 -10.17 5.50 5.99
C TYR A 38 -9.59 4.11 6.35
N LEU A 39 -8.88 3.47 5.44
CA LEU A 39 -8.24 2.17 5.70
C LEU A 39 -7.20 2.24 6.82
N LEU A 40 -6.44 3.35 6.92
CA LEU A 40 -5.49 3.56 8.01
C LEU A 40 -6.17 3.72 9.38
N SER A 41 -7.44 4.16 9.41
CA SER A 41 -8.22 4.27 10.65
C SER A 41 -8.85 2.96 11.10
N GLN A 42 -8.80 1.91 10.27
CA GLN A 42 -9.34 0.60 10.61
C GLN A 42 -8.33 -0.24 11.42
N PRO A 43 -8.76 -1.31 12.10
CA PRO A 43 -7.87 -2.26 12.72
C PRO A 43 -6.84 -2.82 11.72
N ALA A 44 -5.68 -3.24 12.23
CA ALA A 44 -4.63 -3.83 11.42
C ALA A 44 -5.17 -4.96 10.53
N PRO A 45 -4.73 -5.05 9.24
CA PRO A 45 -5.20 -6.10 8.34
C PRO A 45 -4.92 -7.50 8.88
N THR A 46 -5.91 -8.38 8.71
CA THR A 46 -5.80 -9.80 9.07
C THR A 46 -6.04 -10.66 7.84
N THR A 47 -5.91 -12.00 7.97
CA THR A 47 -6.18 -12.93 6.87
C THR A 47 -7.66 -13.27 6.74
N GLY A 48 -8.08 -13.67 5.55
CA GLY A 48 -9.40 -14.27 5.30
C GLY A 48 -10.58 -13.28 5.27
N SER A 49 -10.34 -11.97 5.22
CA SER A 49 -11.39 -10.95 5.24
C SER A 49 -11.24 -9.91 4.12
N ILE A 50 -12.31 -9.16 3.86
CA ILE A 50 -12.28 -8.03 2.91
C ILE A 50 -11.28 -6.96 3.38
N GLY A 51 -11.21 -6.71 4.70
CA GLY A 51 -10.24 -5.80 5.32
C GLY A 51 -8.84 -6.41 5.52
N GLY A 52 -8.58 -7.62 5.02
CA GLY A 52 -7.30 -8.31 5.12
C GLY A 52 -6.41 -8.08 3.91
N GLU A 53 -6.29 -9.09 3.05
CA GLU A 53 -5.36 -9.11 1.91
C GLU A 53 -5.56 -7.93 0.97
N TRP A 54 -6.81 -7.58 0.66
CA TRP A 54 -7.13 -6.45 -0.22
C TRP A 54 -6.76 -5.10 0.38
N ALA A 55 -6.90 -4.94 1.70
CA ALA A 55 -6.46 -3.73 2.40
C ALA A 55 -4.94 -3.59 2.34
N VAL A 56 -4.18 -4.67 2.57
CA VAL A 56 -2.71 -4.68 2.44
C VAL A 56 -2.28 -4.27 1.03
N ILE A 57 -2.90 -4.88 0.00
CA ILE A 57 -2.59 -4.59 -1.41
C ILE A 57 -2.91 -3.12 -1.73
N GLY A 58 -4.08 -2.64 -1.32
CA GLY A 58 -4.51 -1.26 -1.55
C GLY A 58 -3.60 -0.24 -0.86
N LEU A 59 -3.30 -0.44 0.42
CA LEU A 59 -2.39 0.42 1.19
C LEU A 59 -0.96 0.41 0.62
N ARG A 60 -0.45 -0.75 0.18
CA ARG A 60 0.87 -0.82 -0.47
C ARG A 60 0.90 -0.01 -1.76
N ARG A 61 -0.11 -0.14 -2.62
CA ARG A 61 -0.19 0.61 -3.88
C ARG A 61 -0.36 2.11 -3.65
N ALA A 62 -1.00 2.50 -2.55
CA ALA A 62 -1.15 3.88 -2.13
C ALA A 62 0.12 4.47 -1.47
N GLY A 63 1.14 3.66 -1.19
CA GLY A 63 2.32 4.08 -0.42
C GLY A 63 2.01 4.34 1.05
N LEU A 64 0.90 3.80 1.57
CA LEU A 64 0.40 4.01 2.93
C LEU A 64 0.60 2.81 3.86
N LEU A 65 1.02 1.65 3.35
CA LEU A 65 1.28 0.47 4.18
C LEU A 65 2.51 0.73 5.05
N THR A 66 2.30 0.79 6.37
CA THR A 66 3.41 0.94 7.32
C THR A 66 4.11 -0.40 7.57
N ASP A 67 5.37 -0.35 8.03
CA ASP A 67 6.12 -1.56 8.39
C ASP A 67 5.45 -2.32 9.55
N GLU A 68 4.79 -1.61 10.46
CA GLU A 68 4.04 -2.23 11.57
C GLU A 68 2.84 -3.01 11.04
N MET A 69 2.05 -2.42 10.15
CA MET A 69 0.91 -3.11 9.51
C MET A 69 1.37 -4.32 8.68
N ALA A 70 2.47 -4.20 7.95
CA ALA A 70 3.05 -5.29 7.18
C ALA A 70 3.50 -6.45 8.09
N ARG A 71 4.16 -6.15 9.22
CA ARG A 71 4.56 -7.17 10.21
C ARG A 71 3.35 -7.82 10.89
N SER A 72 2.34 -7.04 11.26
CA SER A 72 1.11 -7.54 11.85
C SER A 72 0.39 -8.50 10.91
N TYR A 73 0.25 -8.10 9.64
CA TYR A 73 -0.34 -8.96 8.62
C TYR A 73 0.46 -10.26 8.40
N LYS A 74 1.80 -10.16 8.34
CA LYS A 74 2.67 -11.35 8.22
C LYS A 74 2.44 -12.33 9.37
N ALA A 75 2.40 -11.84 10.61
CA ALA A 75 2.16 -12.68 11.78
C ALA A 75 0.80 -13.39 11.71
N ALA A 76 -0.27 -12.66 11.33
CA ALA A 76 -1.59 -13.24 11.13
C ALA A 76 -1.60 -14.29 10.01
N ALA A 77 -0.88 -14.06 8.91
CA ALA A 77 -0.75 -15.01 7.81
C ALA A 77 0.00 -16.27 8.24
N GLU A 78 1.10 -16.14 8.99
CA GLU A 78 1.84 -17.28 9.53
C GLU A 78 1.00 -18.12 10.48
N ASP A 79 0.20 -17.48 11.34
CA ASP A 79 -0.72 -18.20 12.23
C ASP A 79 -1.80 -18.96 11.44
N TYR A 80 -2.35 -18.31 10.42
CA TYR A 80 -3.35 -18.93 9.56
C TYR A 80 -2.78 -20.15 8.80
N VAL A 81 -1.57 -20.02 8.26
CA VAL A 81 -0.86 -21.11 7.56
C VAL A 81 -0.53 -22.26 8.52
N ARG A 82 -0.04 -21.97 9.75
CA ARG A 82 0.21 -23.01 10.77
C ARG A 82 -1.05 -23.78 11.14
N GLN A 83 -2.18 -23.09 11.28
CA GLN A 83 -3.47 -23.72 11.59
C GLN A 83 -3.95 -24.63 10.45
N ALA A 84 -3.74 -24.21 9.19
CA ALA A 84 -4.07 -25.01 8.02
C ALA A 84 -3.15 -26.25 7.87
N GLY A 85 -1.87 -26.13 8.25
CA GLY A 85 -0.86 -27.20 8.17
C GLY A 85 -0.58 -27.67 6.74
N SER A 86 -0.92 -26.88 5.73
CA SER A 86 -0.90 -27.26 4.32
C SER A 86 -0.82 -25.99 3.45
N PRO A 87 -0.21 -26.04 2.25
CA PRO A 87 -0.25 -24.95 1.29
C PRO A 87 -1.69 -24.64 0.82
N ARG A 88 -2.59 -25.59 0.89
CA ARG A 88 -4.00 -25.39 0.61
C ARG A 88 -4.73 -24.91 1.85
N LEU A 89 -4.84 -23.60 2.03
CA LEU A 89 -5.37 -22.97 3.25
C LEU A 89 -6.87 -23.23 3.50
N HIS A 90 -7.63 -23.59 2.47
CA HIS A 90 -9.04 -23.92 2.62
C HIS A 90 -9.43 -25.08 1.67
N ARG A 91 -10.19 -26.07 2.19
CA ARG A 91 -10.56 -27.28 1.45
C ARG A 91 -11.35 -27.00 0.17
N ALA A 92 -12.25 -26.00 0.19
CA ALA A 92 -13.19 -25.69 -0.89
C ALA A 92 -12.88 -24.38 -1.63
N LYS A 93 -12.02 -23.50 -1.07
CA LYS A 93 -11.76 -22.16 -1.60
C LYS A 93 -10.28 -22.03 -1.98
N SER A 94 -9.94 -22.23 -3.24
CA SER A 94 -8.58 -21.99 -3.76
C SER A 94 -8.16 -20.52 -3.64
N THR A 95 -9.13 -19.61 -3.66
CA THR A 95 -8.87 -18.16 -3.54
C THR A 95 -8.23 -17.75 -2.22
N ASP A 96 -8.37 -18.53 -1.15
CA ASP A 96 -7.77 -18.22 0.15
C ASP A 96 -6.24 -18.27 0.07
N THR A 97 -5.69 -19.34 -0.52
CA THR A 97 -4.24 -19.44 -0.76
C THR A 97 -3.75 -18.32 -1.67
N SER A 98 -4.42 -18.10 -2.81
CA SER A 98 -4.01 -17.08 -3.78
C SER A 98 -4.03 -15.67 -3.18
N ARG A 99 -5.05 -15.32 -2.38
CA ARG A 99 -5.12 -14.02 -1.71
C ARG A 99 -4.01 -13.86 -0.68
N THR A 100 -3.74 -14.89 0.13
CA THR A 100 -2.67 -14.85 1.13
C THR A 100 -1.31 -14.66 0.46
N ILE A 101 -1.02 -15.34 -0.66
CA ILE A 101 0.18 -15.13 -1.47
C ILE A 101 0.27 -13.66 -1.92
N LEU A 102 -0.80 -13.13 -2.51
CA LEU A 102 -0.84 -11.74 -2.99
C LEU A 102 -0.64 -10.74 -1.85
N GLY A 103 -1.29 -10.95 -0.70
CA GLY A 103 -1.15 -10.10 0.48
C GLY A 103 0.27 -10.10 1.04
N LEU A 104 0.89 -11.28 1.19
CA LEU A 104 2.27 -11.42 1.65
C LEU A 104 3.24 -10.73 0.68
N THR A 105 3.11 -10.97 -0.62
CA THR A 105 3.92 -10.32 -1.65
C THR A 105 3.77 -8.80 -1.60
N ALA A 106 2.55 -8.28 -1.47
CA ALA A 106 2.31 -6.86 -1.32
C ALA A 106 2.91 -6.29 -0.03
N ALA A 107 2.91 -7.06 1.06
CA ALA A 107 3.55 -6.69 2.31
C ALA A 107 5.10 -6.77 2.25
N GLY A 108 5.68 -7.33 1.16
CA GLY A 108 7.12 -7.45 0.96
C GLY A 108 7.72 -8.74 1.53
N TYR A 109 6.90 -9.78 1.71
CA TYR A 109 7.33 -11.08 2.23
C TYR A 109 7.26 -12.18 1.17
N ASP A 110 8.10 -13.20 1.37
CA ASP A 110 8.19 -14.37 0.51
C ASP A 110 7.09 -15.38 0.87
N ALA A 111 6.26 -15.74 -0.12
CA ALA A 111 5.19 -16.71 0.05
C ALA A 111 5.67 -18.17 -0.05
N THR A 112 6.91 -18.43 -0.43
CA THR A 112 7.49 -19.78 -0.52
C THR A 112 8.00 -20.31 0.82
N ALA A 113 8.02 -19.48 1.88
CA ALA A 113 8.56 -19.84 3.18
C ALA A 113 7.73 -19.31 4.36
N VAL A 114 6.40 -19.50 4.30
CA VAL A 114 5.47 -18.98 5.33
C VAL A 114 5.28 -20.04 6.41
N ALA A 115 5.77 -19.78 7.61
CA ALA A 115 5.75 -20.75 8.71
C ALA A 115 6.31 -22.14 8.33
N GLY A 116 7.29 -22.18 7.42
CA GLY A 116 7.91 -23.41 6.91
C GLY A 116 7.11 -24.10 5.79
N ILE A 117 6.06 -23.50 5.28
CA ILE A 117 5.21 -24.03 4.18
C ILE A 117 5.37 -23.13 2.95
N ASP A 118 5.58 -23.76 1.79
CA ASP A 118 5.54 -23.11 0.48
C ASP A 118 4.08 -23.03 0.00
N LEU A 119 3.53 -21.81 -0.05
CA LEU A 119 2.15 -21.58 -0.50
C LEU A 119 2.00 -21.63 -2.01
N THR A 120 3.10 -21.68 -2.77
CA THR A 120 3.11 -21.68 -4.23
C THR A 120 3.20 -23.10 -4.83
N ALA A 121 3.38 -24.11 -3.97
CA ALA A 121 3.52 -25.51 -4.36
C ALA A 121 2.21 -26.18 -4.83
#